data_b411ff5874dfa0cba1c4f5549f0bc93e
#
_entry.id   b411ff5874dfa0cba1c4f5549f0bc93e
#
_cell.length_a   1.000
_cell.length_b   1.000
_cell.length_c   1.000
_cell.angle_alpha   90.00
_cell.angle_beta   90.00
_cell.angle_gamma   90.00
#
_symmetry.space_group_name_H-M   'P 1'
#
loop_
_entity.id
_entity.type
_entity.pdbx_description
1 polymer ?
#
loop_
_entity_poly.entity_id
_entity_poly.type
_entity_poly.pdbx_seq_one_letter_code
_entity_poly.pdbx_strand_id
1 'polypeptide(L)'
;DGHHMHGNSDAWQIKAYTSAAPAFIGDHATVISADGRVLREGTNGWTCRNLVPMPDGGFADAHATAAACSDPNAVAWVEAYIADKTPQLKGDGWIWMKHGDLGVDNFKPYTDGQKDAGHKHYIESGAHMMLMPKDPTSLDGQTTDYTTGAPYVMFKGTKFVHLMIPLDGYYDYQPEAAPK
;
A
#
# COMPACT_ATOMS: atom_id res chain seq x y z
N ASP A 1 32.39 -0.73 -8.86
CA ASP A 1 31.90 -0.95 -8.69
C ASP A 1 31.19 -1.14 -8.45
N GLY A 2 30.92 -0.95 -8.48
CA GLY A 2 30.17 -1.14 -8.23
C GLY A 2 29.39 -1.11 -8.16
N HIS A 3 29.37 -0.89 -8.37
CA HIS A 3 28.48 -0.91 -8.30
C HIS A 3 27.54 -0.93 -8.33
N HIS A 4 27.90 -0.76 -8.35
CA HIS A 4 26.93 -0.70 -8.56
C HIS A 4 25.81 -0.18 -8.03
N MET A 5 25.23 0.17 -8.64
CA MET A 5 24.07 0.69 -8.14
C MET A 5 22.97 -0.24 -8.31
N HIS A 6 22.35 -0.55 -7.27
CA HIS A 6 21.41 -1.63 -7.25
C HIS A 6 20.05 -1.21 -6.70
N GLY A 7 19.73 0.08 -6.77
CA GLY A 7 18.46 0.56 -6.30
C GLY A 7 18.30 2.06 -6.44
N ASN A 8 17.16 2.58 -5.95
CA ASN A 8 16.87 4.00 -5.93
C ASN A 8 17.61 4.68 -4.78
N SER A 9 18.04 5.92 -5.01
CA SER A 9 18.72 6.70 -3.99
C SER A 9 17.82 6.99 -2.79
N ASP A 10 18.42 7.36 -1.67
CA ASP A 10 17.67 7.78 -0.49
C ASP A 10 16.77 8.98 -0.80
N ALA A 11 17.29 9.96 -1.54
CA ALA A 11 16.49 11.13 -1.94
C ALA A 11 15.29 10.75 -2.82
N TRP A 12 15.50 9.84 -3.75
CA TRP A 12 14.39 9.35 -4.59
C TRP A 12 13.33 8.65 -3.75
N GLN A 13 13.75 7.79 -2.81
CA GLN A 13 12.84 7.06 -1.95
C GLN A 13 12.03 8.00 -1.05
N ILE A 14 12.68 9.01 -0.46
CA ILE A 14 11.97 10.02 0.35
C ILE A 14 10.87 10.68 -0.48
N LYS A 15 11.21 11.14 -1.69
CA LYS A 15 10.25 11.82 -2.56
C LYS A 15 9.11 10.89 -2.99
N ALA A 16 9.44 9.69 -3.44
CA ALA A 16 8.45 8.72 -3.92
C ALA A 16 7.51 8.28 -2.79
N TYR A 17 8.05 7.97 -1.62
CA TYR A 17 7.23 7.45 -0.53
C TYR A 17 6.37 8.53 0.12
N THR A 18 6.91 9.73 0.33
CA THR A 18 6.13 10.81 0.95
C THR A 18 5.01 11.33 0.07
N SER A 19 5.19 11.28 -1.26
CA SER A 19 4.14 11.72 -2.20
C SER A 19 2.98 10.73 -2.33
N ALA A 20 3.05 9.58 -1.64
CA ALA A 20 1.92 8.67 -1.51
C ALA A 20 0.79 9.26 -0.65
N ALA A 21 1.06 10.32 0.11
CA ALA A 21 0.08 11.06 0.88
C ALA A 21 0.06 12.54 0.46
N PRO A 22 -1.00 13.29 0.83
CA PRO A 22 -0.96 14.74 0.66
C PRO A 22 0.21 15.38 1.41
N ALA A 23 0.65 16.56 0.94
CA ALA A 23 1.81 17.25 1.51
C ALA A 23 1.66 17.52 3.02
N PHE A 24 0.43 17.81 3.49
CA PHE A 24 0.18 18.05 4.91
C PHE A 24 0.48 16.82 5.80
N ILE A 25 0.67 15.64 5.20
CA ILE A 25 1.12 14.44 5.88
C ILE A 25 2.55 14.11 5.48
N GLY A 26 2.81 13.99 4.17
CA GLY A 26 4.09 13.49 3.66
C GLY A 26 5.27 14.38 4.03
N ASP A 27 5.07 15.70 4.11
CA ASP A 27 6.15 16.62 4.42
C ASP A 27 6.69 16.49 5.85
N HIS A 28 5.92 15.85 6.74
CA HIS A 28 6.26 15.73 8.17
C HIS A 28 6.31 14.29 8.66
N ALA A 29 6.19 13.32 7.76
CA ALA A 29 6.18 11.90 8.12
C ALA A 29 7.60 11.36 8.28
N THR A 30 7.73 10.31 9.09
CA THR A 30 8.92 9.47 9.11
C THR A 30 8.99 8.69 7.80
N VAL A 31 10.19 8.51 7.25
CA VAL A 31 10.40 7.77 6.00
C VAL A 31 11.35 6.60 6.26
N ILE A 32 10.92 5.40 5.88
CA ILE A 32 11.70 4.17 5.98
C ILE A 32 12.11 3.74 4.58
N SER A 33 13.38 3.43 4.40
CA SER A 33 13.91 2.94 3.13
C SER A 33 13.50 1.50 2.85
N ALA A 34 13.72 1.07 1.61
CA ALA A 34 13.43 -0.31 1.21
C ALA A 34 14.26 -1.35 1.99
N ASP A 35 15.43 -0.95 2.50
CA ASP A 35 16.27 -1.83 3.33
C ASP A 35 16.08 -1.62 4.84
N GLY A 36 15.04 -0.86 5.24
CA GLY A 36 14.65 -0.73 6.64
C GLY A 36 15.31 0.39 7.42
N ARG A 37 16.14 1.22 6.78
CA ARG A 37 16.79 2.37 7.45
C ARG A 37 15.80 3.53 7.59
N VAL A 38 15.93 4.30 8.66
CA VAL A 38 15.18 5.56 8.79
C VAL A 38 15.89 6.64 7.96
N LEU A 39 15.26 7.04 6.86
CA LEU A 39 15.80 8.07 5.99
C LEU A 39 15.53 9.48 6.50
N ARG A 40 14.43 9.66 7.21
CA ARG A 40 14.02 10.93 7.80
C ARG A 40 13.13 10.66 9.01
N GLU A 41 13.50 11.27 10.13
CA GLU A 41 12.62 11.30 11.31
C GLU A 41 11.52 12.31 11.08
N GLY A 42 10.27 11.89 11.30
CA GLY A 42 9.10 12.76 11.18
C GLY A 42 8.62 13.28 12.53
N THR A 43 7.60 14.13 12.46
CA THR A 43 7.05 14.82 13.65
C THR A 43 5.55 14.59 13.83
N ASN A 44 4.87 13.96 12.87
CA ASN A 44 3.40 13.85 12.89
C ASN A 44 2.88 12.45 13.20
N GLY A 45 3.75 11.48 13.51
CA GLY A 45 3.35 10.11 13.82
C GLY A 45 3.06 9.23 12.60
N TRP A 46 3.03 9.80 11.40
CA TRP A 46 2.86 9.03 10.18
C TRP A 46 4.19 8.47 9.69
N THR A 47 4.15 7.32 9.02
CA THR A 47 5.33 6.68 8.43
C THR A 47 5.05 6.32 6.98
N CYS A 48 5.92 6.76 6.08
CA CYS A 48 5.84 6.48 4.64
C CYS A 48 6.93 5.50 4.24
N ARG A 49 6.58 4.46 3.50
CA ARG A 49 7.52 3.47 3.00
C ARG A 49 6.93 2.66 1.85
N ASN A 50 7.79 1.89 1.16
CA ASN A 50 7.34 0.89 0.19
C ASN A 50 6.66 -0.29 0.89
N LEU A 51 5.69 -0.91 0.22
CA LEU A 51 5.05 -2.15 0.71
C LEU A 51 5.51 -3.39 -0.05
N VAL A 52 6.07 -3.25 -1.24
CA VAL A 52 6.64 -4.37 -1.98
C VAL A 52 8.16 -4.30 -1.91
N PRO A 53 8.86 -5.45 -1.90
CA PRO A 53 10.33 -5.44 -1.87
C PRO A 53 10.90 -4.73 -3.09
N MET A 54 11.99 -3.98 -2.90
CA MET A 54 12.68 -3.34 -4.01
C MET A 54 13.31 -4.41 -4.91
N PRO A 55 13.01 -4.41 -6.21
CA PRO A 55 13.68 -5.32 -7.12
C PRO A 55 15.14 -4.94 -7.35
N ASP A 56 15.92 -5.88 -7.88
CA ASP A 56 17.27 -5.59 -8.33
C ASP A 56 17.23 -4.46 -9.36
N GLY A 57 18.11 -3.48 -9.20
CA GLY A 57 18.11 -2.32 -10.06
C GLY A 57 17.14 -1.21 -9.64
N GLY A 58 16.34 -1.44 -8.60
CA GLY A 58 15.42 -0.46 -8.05
C GLY A 58 14.02 -0.49 -8.66
N PHE A 59 13.16 0.39 -8.16
CA PHE A 59 11.81 0.57 -8.66
C PHE A 59 11.81 1.40 -9.95
N ALA A 60 10.95 1.05 -10.90
CA ALA A 60 10.81 1.78 -12.16
C ALA A 60 10.20 3.19 -11.95
N ASP A 61 9.26 3.30 -11.02
CA ASP A 61 8.55 4.55 -10.72
C ASP A 61 7.88 4.45 -9.33
N ALA A 62 7.20 5.52 -8.92
CA ALA A 62 6.52 5.55 -7.63
C ALA A 62 5.36 4.54 -7.54
N HIS A 63 4.66 4.30 -8.65
CA HIS A 63 3.59 3.30 -8.70
C HIS A 63 4.12 1.91 -8.33
N ALA A 64 5.30 1.55 -8.85
CA ALA A 64 5.91 0.24 -8.60
C ALA A 64 6.31 0.02 -7.14
N THR A 65 6.44 1.08 -6.34
CA THR A 65 6.85 0.96 -4.93
C THR A 65 5.75 0.46 -4.02
N ALA A 66 4.48 0.58 -4.43
CA ALA A 66 3.33 0.41 -3.54
C ALA A 66 3.49 1.25 -2.26
N ALA A 67 4.00 2.48 -2.40
CA ALA A 67 4.30 3.33 -1.26
C ALA A 67 3.04 3.67 -0.48
N ALA A 68 3.15 3.58 0.84
CA ALA A 68 2.07 3.82 1.78
C ALA A 68 2.52 4.77 2.88
N CYS A 69 1.68 5.74 3.21
CA CYS A 69 1.84 6.58 4.39
C CYS A 69 0.78 6.16 5.41
N SER A 70 1.23 5.65 6.55
CA SER A 70 0.40 4.98 7.56
C SER A 70 0.38 5.78 8.85
N ASP A 71 -0.81 5.91 9.47
CA ASP A 71 -0.90 6.48 10.81
C ASP A 71 -0.35 5.49 11.86
N PRO A 72 -0.21 5.87 13.13
CA PRO A 72 0.39 5.00 14.13
C PRO A 72 -0.27 3.63 14.28
N ASN A 73 -1.60 3.54 14.15
CA ASN A 73 -2.29 2.26 14.23
C ASN A 73 -2.01 1.41 13.00
N ALA A 74 -2.00 2.00 11.81
CA ALA A 74 -1.74 1.29 10.57
C ALA A 74 -0.28 0.85 10.43
N VAL A 75 0.67 1.55 11.06
CA VAL A 75 2.08 1.12 11.09
C VAL A 75 2.19 -0.31 11.63
N ALA A 76 1.45 -0.63 12.69
CA ALA A 76 1.45 -1.98 13.25
C ALA A 76 0.93 -3.02 12.25
N TRP A 77 -0.08 -2.65 11.45
CA TRP A 77 -0.58 -3.52 10.38
C TRP A 77 0.47 -3.76 9.30
N VAL A 78 1.13 -2.69 8.85
CA VAL A 78 2.16 -2.77 7.81
C VAL A 78 3.34 -3.63 8.27
N GLU A 79 3.81 -3.45 9.51
CA GLU A 79 4.89 -4.27 10.07
C GLU A 79 4.49 -5.74 10.14
N ALA A 80 3.26 -6.02 10.53
CA ALA A 80 2.74 -7.38 10.58
C ALA A 80 2.68 -7.99 9.17
N TYR A 81 2.24 -7.21 8.17
CA TYR A 81 2.19 -7.66 6.78
C TYR A 81 3.58 -8.02 6.25
N ILE A 82 4.57 -7.16 6.47
CA ILE A 82 5.95 -7.40 6.04
C ILE A 82 6.51 -8.67 6.71
N ALA A 83 6.17 -8.90 7.97
CA ALA A 83 6.66 -10.05 8.75
C ALA A 83 5.79 -11.30 8.61
N ASP A 84 4.70 -11.25 7.87
CA ASP A 84 3.69 -12.30 7.74
C ASP A 84 3.15 -12.77 9.09
N LYS A 85 2.78 -11.79 9.91
CA LYS A 85 2.19 -12.03 11.24
C LYS A 85 0.79 -11.46 11.30
N THR A 86 -0.02 -11.95 12.24
CA THR A 86 -1.37 -11.43 12.46
C THR A 86 -1.30 -10.01 13.00
N PRO A 87 -1.90 -9.01 12.33
CA PRO A 87 -1.94 -7.64 12.84
C PRO A 87 -2.67 -7.56 14.17
N GLN A 88 -2.16 -6.73 15.09
CA GLN A 88 -2.79 -6.43 16.37
C GLN A 88 -2.76 -4.93 16.57
N LEU A 89 -3.90 -4.28 16.39
CA LEU A 89 -4.02 -2.84 16.39
C LEU A 89 -4.67 -2.33 17.67
N LYS A 90 -4.27 -1.14 18.11
CA LYS A 90 -4.89 -0.45 19.26
C LYS A 90 -6.18 0.27 18.86
N GLY A 91 -6.37 0.53 17.58
CA GLY A 91 -7.54 1.17 17.00
C GLY A 91 -7.49 0.99 15.50
N ASP A 92 -8.54 1.40 14.79
CA ASP A 92 -8.53 1.39 13.34
C ASP A 92 -7.40 2.27 12.82
N GLY A 93 -6.72 1.81 11.78
CA GLY A 93 -5.63 2.55 11.14
C GLY A 93 -5.98 3.04 9.76
N TRP A 94 -5.30 4.10 9.32
CA TRP A 94 -5.51 4.72 8.02
C TRP A 94 -4.22 4.77 7.23
N ILE A 95 -4.32 4.49 5.92
CA ILE A 95 -3.19 4.52 5.00
C ILE A 95 -3.56 5.32 3.76
N TRP A 96 -2.64 6.15 3.29
CA TRP A 96 -2.72 6.79 1.98
C TRP A 96 -1.82 6.06 1.00
N MET A 97 -2.33 5.78 -0.20
CA MET A 97 -1.56 5.20 -1.32
C MET A 97 -1.94 5.92 -2.62
N LYS A 98 -1.51 7.17 -2.76
CA LYS A 98 -1.88 7.99 -3.93
C LYS A 98 -1.26 7.51 -5.24
N HIS A 99 -0.18 6.74 -5.17
CA HIS A 99 0.45 6.16 -6.36
C HIS A 99 -0.10 4.77 -6.70
N GLY A 100 -0.95 4.20 -5.83
CA GLY A 100 -1.45 2.84 -6.04
C GLY A 100 -0.35 1.79 -5.97
N ASP A 101 -0.54 0.69 -6.70
CA ASP A 101 0.43 -0.42 -6.75
C ASP A 101 0.28 -1.22 -8.04
N LEU A 102 1.23 -2.14 -8.26
CA LEU A 102 1.26 -2.99 -9.46
C LEU A 102 0.13 -4.01 -9.50
N GLY A 103 -0.68 -4.07 -8.46
CA GLY A 103 -1.82 -4.95 -8.38
C GLY A 103 -1.55 -6.25 -7.66
N VAL A 104 -2.64 -6.85 -7.21
CA VAL A 104 -2.65 -8.05 -6.38
C VAL A 104 -3.98 -8.77 -6.58
N ASP A 105 -4.02 -10.07 -6.36
CA ASP A 105 -5.29 -10.79 -6.27
C ASP A 105 -6.05 -10.34 -5.03
N ASN A 106 -7.30 -9.92 -5.21
CA ASN A 106 -8.11 -9.34 -4.12
C ASN A 106 -8.33 -10.30 -2.94
N PHE A 107 -8.10 -11.59 -3.13
CA PHE A 107 -8.31 -12.61 -2.10
C PHE A 107 -7.01 -13.27 -1.63
N LYS A 108 -5.85 -12.92 -2.21
CA LYS A 108 -4.59 -13.62 -1.95
C LYS A 108 -3.46 -12.64 -1.68
N PRO A 109 -3.08 -12.44 -0.41
CA PRO A 109 -1.91 -11.62 -0.07
C PRO A 109 -0.63 -12.13 -0.75
N TYR A 110 0.34 -11.24 -0.93
CA TYR A 110 1.67 -11.54 -1.49
C TYR A 110 1.66 -11.99 -2.95
N THR A 111 0.64 -11.56 -3.71
CA THR A 111 0.58 -11.82 -5.16
C THR A 111 0.88 -10.56 -5.98
N ASP A 112 1.52 -9.56 -5.35
CA ASP A 112 1.81 -8.28 -5.98
C ASP A 112 2.59 -8.46 -7.28
N GLY A 113 2.13 -7.81 -8.34
CA GLY A 113 2.75 -7.87 -9.65
C GLY A 113 2.59 -9.20 -10.39
N GLN A 114 1.81 -10.14 -9.87
CA GLN A 114 1.66 -11.49 -10.44
C GLN A 114 0.41 -11.64 -11.32
N LYS A 115 0.06 -10.61 -12.07
CA LYS A 115 -1.14 -10.61 -12.90
C LYS A 115 -1.23 -11.83 -13.82
N ASP A 116 -0.12 -12.22 -14.44
CA ASP A 116 -0.08 -13.29 -15.43
C ASP A 116 0.05 -14.70 -14.83
N ALA A 117 0.06 -14.81 -13.49
CA ALA A 117 0.14 -16.10 -12.79
C ALA A 117 -1.22 -16.79 -12.62
N GLY A 118 -2.25 -16.37 -13.36
CA GLY A 118 -3.57 -17.00 -13.35
C GLY A 118 -4.49 -16.53 -12.21
N HIS A 119 -4.20 -15.40 -11.58
CA HIS A 119 -5.04 -14.83 -10.54
C HIS A 119 -6.30 -14.20 -11.15
N LYS A 120 -7.48 -14.64 -10.75
CA LYS A 120 -8.76 -14.28 -11.37
C LYS A 120 -9.32 -12.93 -10.91
N HIS A 121 -9.02 -12.54 -9.68
CA HIS A 121 -9.58 -11.34 -9.05
C HIS A 121 -8.50 -10.28 -8.87
N TYR A 122 -7.71 -10.09 -9.91
CA TYR A 122 -6.57 -9.19 -9.88
C TYR A 122 -7.02 -7.76 -10.12
N ILE A 123 -6.55 -6.84 -9.28
CA ILE A 123 -6.77 -5.41 -9.45
C ILE A 123 -5.44 -4.65 -9.33
N GLU A 124 -5.10 -3.91 -10.38
CA GLU A 124 -4.01 -2.95 -10.36
C GLU A 124 -4.60 -1.60 -9.97
N SER A 125 -4.30 -1.14 -8.76
CA SER A 125 -4.96 0.02 -8.18
C SER A 125 -4.21 1.31 -8.46
N GLY A 126 -4.97 2.37 -8.73
CA GLY A 126 -4.51 3.74 -8.71
C GLY A 126 -4.65 4.34 -7.30
N ALA A 127 -4.86 5.66 -7.26
CA ALA A 127 -4.94 6.39 -6.00
C ALA A 127 -6.04 5.88 -5.08
N HIS A 128 -5.69 5.60 -3.82
CA HIS A 128 -6.65 5.13 -2.83
C HIS A 128 -6.19 5.39 -1.40
N MET A 129 -7.13 5.24 -0.48
CA MET A 129 -6.86 5.09 0.93
C MET A 129 -7.22 3.67 1.37
N MET A 130 -6.79 3.28 2.57
CA MET A 130 -7.17 2.01 3.17
C MET A 130 -7.52 2.22 4.64
N LEU A 131 -8.54 1.48 5.11
CA LEU A 131 -8.87 1.33 6.51
C LEU A 131 -8.41 -0.03 6.98
N MET A 132 -7.48 -0.04 7.95
CA MET A 132 -6.97 -1.26 8.58
C MET A 132 -7.77 -1.48 9.87
N PRO A 133 -8.62 -2.52 9.94
CA PRO A 133 -9.53 -2.66 11.09
C PRO A 133 -8.81 -3.19 12.32
N LYS A 134 -9.13 -2.62 13.48
CA LYS A 134 -8.77 -3.25 14.76
C LYS A 134 -9.51 -4.56 14.92
N ASP A 135 -10.81 -4.57 14.61
CA ASP A 135 -11.67 -5.76 14.63
C ASP A 135 -12.00 -6.14 13.18
N PRO A 136 -11.40 -7.24 12.67
CA PRO A 136 -11.67 -7.67 11.29
C PRO A 136 -13.15 -7.88 10.98
N THR A 137 -13.96 -8.27 11.96
CA THR A 137 -15.39 -8.50 11.75
C THR A 137 -16.17 -7.23 11.49
N SER A 138 -15.60 -6.05 11.78
CA SER A 138 -16.23 -4.77 11.48
C SER A 138 -16.43 -4.53 9.98
N LEU A 139 -15.71 -5.26 9.14
CA LEU A 139 -15.84 -5.19 7.68
C LEU A 139 -16.82 -6.22 7.11
N ASP A 140 -17.40 -7.08 7.93
CA ASP A 140 -18.41 -8.04 7.47
C ASP A 140 -19.60 -7.29 6.89
N GLY A 141 -20.09 -7.75 5.76
CA GLY A 141 -21.20 -7.10 5.06
C GLY A 141 -20.77 -6.03 4.04
N GLN A 142 -19.49 -5.61 4.03
CA GLN A 142 -18.97 -4.78 2.95
C GLN A 142 -18.73 -5.63 1.71
N THR A 143 -18.90 -5.01 0.52
CA THR A 143 -18.65 -5.71 -0.74
C THR A 143 -17.18 -6.05 -0.92
N THR A 144 -16.90 -7.14 -1.66
CA THR A 144 -15.56 -7.46 -2.16
C THR A 144 -15.40 -7.08 -3.63
N ASP A 145 -16.42 -6.48 -4.23
CA ASP A 145 -16.44 -6.16 -5.66
C ASP A 145 -15.78 -4.80 -5.92
N TYR A 146 -14.58 -4.82 -6.50
CA TYR A 146 -13.82 -3.61 -6.79
C TYR A 146 -14.34 -2.84 -8.02
N THR A 147 -15.40 -3.31 -8.70
CA THR A 147 -15.93 -2.65 -9.89
C THR A 147 -17.10 -1.71 -9.60
N THR A 148 -17.52 -1.57 -8.35
CA THR A 148 -18.70 -0.76 -8.00
C THR A 148 -18.40 0.72 -7.81
N GLY A 149 -17.13 1.09 -7.60
CA GLY A 149 -16.73 2.45 -7.22
C GLY A 149 -16.84 2.74 -5.73
N ALA A 150 -17.55 1.90 -4.97
CA ALA A 150 -17.63 2.02 -3.51
C ALA A 150 -16.36 1.45 -2.86
N PRO A 151 -16.10 1.79 -1.58
CA PRO A 151 -15.10 1.04 -0.82
C PRO A 151 -15.39 -0.45 -0.83
N TYR A 152 -14.35 -1.26 -0.87
CA TYR A 152 -14.50 -2.71 -0.94
C TYR A 152 -13.42 -3.41 -0.08
N VAL A 153 -13.72 -4.64 0.32
CA VAL A 153 -12.85 -5.43 1.18
C VAL A 153 -11.82 -6.18 0.34
N MET A 154 -10.55 -6.01 0.69
CA MET A 154 -9.44 -6.78 0.16
C MET A 154 -8.95 -7.80 1.18
N PHE A 155 -8.53 -8.96 0.70
CA PHE A 155 -8.00 -10.06 1.51
C PHE A 155 -9.02 -10.64 2.50
N LYS A 156 -10.30 -10.64 2.12
CA LYS A 156 -11.37 -11.23 2.94
C LYS A 156 -11.04 -12.69 3.27
N GLY A 157 -11.29 -13.06 4.52
CA GLY A 157 -11.01 -14.42 4.99
C GLY A 157 -9.56 -14.68 5.36
N THR A 158 -8.69 -13.68 5.27
CA THR A 158 -7.30 -13.76 5.69
C THR A 158 -7.05 -12.86 6.90
N LYS A 159 -5.88 -13.05 7.54
CA LYS A 159 -5.46 -12.20 8.67
C LYS A 159 -5.15 -10.74 8.24
N PHE A 160 -5.09 -10.47 6.93
CA PHE A 160 -4.78 -9.15 6.39
C PHE A 160 -5.98 -8.44 5.78
N VAL A 161 -7.18 -8.83 6.15
CA VAL A 161 -8.40 -8.18 5.67
C VAL A 161 -8.38 -6.68 5.97
N HIS A 162 -8.74 -5.88 4.97
CA HIS A 162 -8.81 -4.43 5.10
C HIS A 162 -9.77 -3.84 4.07
N LEU A 163 -10.08 -2.55 4.20
CA LEU A 163 -10.99 -1.84 3.33
C LEU A 163 -10.21 -0.95 2.37
N MET A 164 -10.45 -1.12 1.08
CA MET A 164 -9.93 -0.28 0.01
C MET A 164 -10.91 0.85 -0.26
N ILE A 165 -10.41 2.10 -0.31
CA ILE A 165 -11.23 3.29 -0.51
C ILE A 165 -10.73 3.99 -1.77
N PRO A 166 -11.38 3.75 -2.94
CA PRO A 166 -10.97 4.38 -4.19
C PRO A 166 -11.02 5.91 -4.11
N LEU A 167 -10.00 6.54 -4.67
CA LEU A 167 -9.95 7.99 -4.87
C LEU A 167 -9.98 8.29 -6.36
N ASP A 168 -9.98 9.56 -6.70
CA ASP A 168 -9.90 9.97 -8.10
C ASP A 168 -8.63 9.38 -8.74
N GLY A 169 -8.79 8.73 -9.91
CA GLY A 169 -7.70 8.04 -10.59
C GLY A 169 -7.53 6.57 -10.20
N TYR A 170 -8.40 6.03 -9.34
CA TYR A 170 -8.26 4.63 -8.87
C TYR A 170 -8.21 3.62 -10.02
N TYR A 171 -9.00 3.84 -11.07
CA TYR A 171 -9.10 2.90 -12.20
C TYR A 171 -8.20 3.27 -13.38
N ASP A 172 -7.26 4.21 -13.20
CA ASP A 172 -6.40 4.64 -14.31
C ASP A 172 -5.52 3.52 -14.87
N TYR A 173 -5.11 2.56 -14.05
CA TYR A 173 -4.25 1.44 -14.48
C TYR A 173 -5.06 0.22 -14.94
N GLN A 174 -6.34 0.18 -14.64
CA GLN A 174 -7.23 -0.93 -15.04
C GLN A 174 -8.63 -0.36 -15.38
N PRO A 175 -8.74 0.42 -16.49
CA PRO A 175 -9.97 1.14 -16.81
C PRO A 175 -11.18 0.23 -16.99
N GLU A 176 -10.98 -1.01 -17.45
CA GLU A 176 -12.05 -1.98 -17.65
C GLU A 176 -12.73 -2.39 -16.33
N ALA A 177 -12.08 -2.18 -15.19
CA ALA A 177 -12.66 -2.48 -13.88
C ALA A 177 -13.56 -1.36 -13.35
N ALA A 178 -13.54 -0.19 -13.97
CA ALA A 178 -14.33 0.95 -13.51
C ALA A 178 -15.84 0.66 -13.61
N PRO A 179 -16.65 1.29 -12.74
CA PRO A 179 -18.12 1.18 -12.82
C PRO A 179 -18.62 1.61 -14.20
N LYS A 180 -19.66 0.91 -14.66
CA LYS A 180 -20.29 1.16 -15.97
C LYS A 180 -21.71 1.67 -15.81
#